data_34de09a918aaa9abe9f5cf43bac09318
#
_entry.id   34de09a918aaa9abe9f5cf43bac09318
#
_cell.length_a   1.000
_cell.length_b   1.000
_cell.length_c   1.000
_cell.angle_alpha   90.00
_cell.angle_beta   90.00
_cell.angle_gamma   90.00
#
_symmetry.space_group_name_H-M   'P 1'
#
loop_
_entity.id
_entity.type
_entity.pdbx_description
1 polymer ?
#
loop_
_entity_poly.entity_id
_entity_poly.type
_entity_poly.pdbx_seq_one_letter_code
_entity_poly.pdbx_strand_id
1 'polypeptide(L)'
;NYTIQDSLKADVIILDLRLFTGATLFQIIIFFALFLLIYLICNSFLFPTIICIFFGVVTTIANSLKFQFRQEPILPSDLAWLKTPRTLLSYTDGHYGMYILLGISIVTIFYLAVRKYILPNKLIQNFKHRLALILLICSFFASVTGIFSSKKDGRIAENIPVISILNNYHDLTWYGNTINSQLRSLSFVWFSQMSETVMTQPNGYSQSKIRSLEEKYKQLADSLNSTRSNLISEQTVVYVLSESFSDPERLSGISITTTPIPNIRDIKSRTTSGLMQSDGYGGGTANMEFQTLSGLPYYNLSPSISVLYTEIVPRMNVFPAISDQFGSKNRIAIHLASPTNYSRDIIYKTLGYDKFISLGTSGLSVYRQGENYSDASTYQLVIDNLKKEQNQFFSVITMQNHAPWSESEPSNLMAQGEGFTADENNK
;
A
#
# COMPACT_ATOMS: atom_id res chain seq x y z
N ASN A 1 21.00 4.04 10.80
CA ASN A 1 20.04 2.99 11.14
C ASN A 1 18.93 3.51 12.05
N TYR A 2 19.29 4.11 13.18
CA TYR A 2 18.33 4.64 14.17
C TYR A 2 17.35 5.63 13.54
N THR A 3 17.86 6.60 12.79
CA THR A 3 17.06 7.63 12.11
C THR A 3 16.10 7.07 11.08
N ILE A 4 16.54 6.08 10.30
CA ILE A 4 15.67 5.42 9.31
C ILE A 4 14.56 4.64 10.01
N GLN A 5 14.89 3.94 11.10
CA GLN A 5 13.91 3.16 11.85
C GLN A 5 12.94 4.07 12.64
N ASP A 6 13.43 5.17 13.20
CA ASP A 6 12.60 6.16 13.90
C ASP A 6 11.65 6.93 12.97
N SER A 7 11.99 7.03 11.69
CA SER A 7 11.09 7.61 10.68
C SER A 7 9.84 6.79 10.37
N LEU A 8 9.81 5.54 10.86
CA LEU A 8 8.67 4.62 10.77
C LEU A 8 7.76 4.69 11.99
N LYS A 9 7.78 5.79 12.75
CA LYS A 9 6.94 5.94 13.94
C LYS A 9 5.50 5.54 13.63
N ALA A 10 5.08 4.42 14.22
CA ALA A 10 3.70 4.16 14.46
C ALA A 10 3.47 4.31 15.96
N ASP A 11 2.40 4.97 16.33
CA ASP A 11 1.79 4.77 17.62
C ASP A 11 1.25 3.33 17.64
N VAL A 12 2.17 2.37 17.73
CA VAL A 12 1.83 0.95 17.86
C VAL A 12 1.43 0.74 19.32
N ILE A 13 0.29 1.27 19.67
CA ILE A 13 -0.37 1.06 20.98
C ILE A 13 -0.65 -0.44 21.22
N ILE A 14 -0.64 -1.25 20.15
CA ILE A 14 -1.12 -2.65 20.24
C ILE A 14 -0.08 -3.61 20.78
N LEU A 15 1.21 -3.30 20.67
CA LEU A 15 2.23 -4.24 21.12
C LEU A 15 3.42 -3.42 21.63
N ASP A 16 3.72 -3.54 22.89
CA ASP A 16 5.02 -3.20 23.49
C ASP A 16 6.12 -4.07 22.83
N LEU A 17 6.06 -4.17 21.51
CA LEU A 17 6.90 -5.02 20.66
C LEU A 17 8.19 -4.28 20.37
N ARG A 18 9.19 -4.64 21.13
CA ARG A 18 10.58 -4.35 20.82
C ARG A 18 10.91 -4.90 19.45
N LEU A 19 11.79 -4.22 18.70
CA LEU A 19 12.40 -4.76 17.48
C LEU A 19 12.76 -6.24 17.67
N PHE A 20 12.40 -7.08 16.72
CA PHE A 20 12.74 -8.49 16.76
C PHE A 20 14.25 -8.68 16.87
N THR A 21 14.65 -9.68 17.64
CA THR A 21 16.06 -10.05 17.79
C THR A 21 16.71 -10.26 16.43
N GLY A 22 17.77 -9.51 16.15
CA GLY A 22 18.50 -9.55 14.89
C GLY A 22 18.07 -8.52 13.84
N ALA A 23 16.92 -7.83 13.99
CA ALA A 23 16.46 -6.84 13.01
C ALA A 23 17.46 -5.70 12.82
N THR A 24 17.93 -5.11 13.90
CA THR A 24 18.93 -4.05 13.87
C THR A 24 20.27 -4.55 13.29
N LEU A 25 20.69 -5.75 13.68
CA LEU A 25 21.92 -6.35 13.17
C LEU A 25 21.83 -6.59 11.66
N PHE A 26 20.73 -7.15 11.18
CA PHE A 26 20.52 -7.38 9.74
C PHE A 26 20.58 -6.06 8.97
N GLN A 27 19.89 -5.03 9.43
CA GLN A 27 19.89 -3.72 8.78
C GLN A 27 21.30 -3.08 8.76
N ILE A 28 22.05 -3.17 9.87
CA ILE A 28 23.42 -2.67 9.93
C ILE A 28 24.31 -3.41 8.92
N ILE A 29 24.23 -4.73 8.87
CA ILE A 29 25.04 -5.54 7.93
C ILE A 29 24.73 -5.16 6.47
N ILE A 30 23.46 -5.02 6.11
CA ILE A 30 23.06 -4.65 4.74
C ILE A 30 23.58 -3.24 4.37
N PHE A 31 23.35 -2.25 5.22
CA PHE A 31 23.83 -0.88 4.93
C PHE A 31 25.36 -0.80 4.95
N PHE A 32 26.02 -1.53 5.83
CA PHE A 32 27.48 -1.57 5.86
C PHE A 32 28.05 -2.22 4.58
N ALA A 33 27.47 -3.33 4.13
CA ALA A 33 27.86 -3.97 2.87
C ALA A 33 27.62 -3.03 1.66
N LEU A 34 26.48 -2.33 1.63
CA LEU A 34 26.20 -1.32 0.60
C LEU A 34 27.23 -0.19 0.62
N PHE A 35 27.54 0.32 1.80
CA PHE A 35 28.54 1.35 1.99
C PHE A 35 29.93 0.89 1.49
N LEU A 36 30.37 -0.31 1.90
CA LEU A 36 31.64 -0.89 1.41
C LEU A 36 31.65 -1.05 -0.11
N LEU A 37 30.56 -1.46 -0.70
CA LEU A 37 30.43 -1.58 -2.16
C LEU A 37 30.70 -0.24 -2.85
N ILE A 38 30.08 0.83 -2.36
CA ILE A 38 30.24 2.19 -2.90
C ILE A 38 31.70 2.66 -2.73
N TYR A 39 32.32 2.38 -1.56
CA TYR A 39 33.75 2.69 -1.35
C TYR A 39 34.65 1.97 -2.35
N LEU A 40 34.41 0.71 -2.58
CA LEU A 40 35.21 -0.09 -3.51
C LEU A 40 35.01 0.36 -4.97
N ILE A 41 33.78 0.72 -5.34
CA ILE A 41 33.50 1.24 -6.69
C ILE A 41 34.18 2.59 -6.92
N CYS A 42 34.03 3.51 -5.99
CA CYS A 42 34.62 4.87 -6.09
C CYS A 42 36.11 4.89 -5.81
N ASN A 43 36.62 3.89 -5.12
CA ASN A 43 38.03 3.78 -4.66
C ASN A 43 38.55 5.06 -3.98
N SER A 44 37.72 5.70 -3.21
CA SER A 44 38.03 6.91 -2.45
C SER A 44 37.28 6.91 -1.13
N PHE A 45 37.69 7.72 -0.17
CA PHE A 45 37.03 7.79 1.13
C PHE A 45 35.92 8.86 1.16
N LEU A 46 36.25 10.07 0.78
CA LEU A 46 35.40 11.23 0.99
C LEU A 46 34.08 11.17 0.19
N PHE A 47 34.17 10.89 -1.11
CA PHE A 47 33.02 10.91 -2.00
C PHE A 47 31.95 9.86 -1.62
N PRO A 48 32.30 8.57 -1.39
CA PRO A 48 31.35 7.58 -0.90
C PRO A 48 30.74 7.94 0.46
N THR A 49 31.53 8.48 1.39
CA THR A 49 31.02 8.90 2.70
C THR A 49 29.89 9.90 2.54
N ILE A 50 30.12 10.93 1.72
CA ILE A 50 29.13 11.97 1.44
C ILE A 50 27.89 11.37 0.78
N ILE A 51 28.08 10.50 -0.22
CA ILE A 51 26.95 9.81 -0.89
C ILE A 51 26.16 8.97 0.11
N CYS A 52 26.80 8.19 0.97
CA CYS A 52 26.10 7.34 1.92
C CYS A 52 25.33 8.16 2.98
N ILE A 53 25.91 9.28 3.46
CA ILE A 53 25.20 10.18 4.36
C ILE A 53 24.00 10.81 3.64
N PHE A 54 24.21 11.33 2.43
CA PHE A 54 23.14 11.93 1.62
C PHE A 54 22.02 10.93 1.36
N PHE A 55 22.37 9.72 0.92
CA PHE A 55 21.40 8.65 0.71
C PHE A 55 20.63 8.31 1.99
N GLY A 56 21.32 8.19 3.13
CA GLY A 56 20.67 7.94 4.42
C GLY A 56 19.68 9.04 4.81
N VAL A 57 20.06 10.31 4.63
CA VAL A 57 19.19 11.45 4.91
C VAL A 57 17.98 11.48 3.98
N VAL A 58 18.21 11.34 2.67
CA VAL A 58 17.12 11.32 1.68
C VAL A 58 16.16 10.16 1.93
N THR A 59 16.69 8.96 2.20
CA THR A 59 15.85 7.80 2.54
C THR A 59 15.02 8.03 3.80
N THR A 60 15.62 8.62 4.83
CA THR A 60 14.90 8.94 6.09
C THR A 60 13.77 9.93 5.85
N ILE A 61 14.05 11.04 5.16
CA ILE A 61 13.05 12.06 4.86
C ILE A 61 11.92 11.48 4.00
N ALA A 62 12.28 10.81 2.91
CA ALA A 62 11.31 10.24 2.00
C ALA A 62 10.45 9.15 2.67
N ASN A 63 11.05 8.34 3.56
CA ASN A 63 10.31 7.33 4.33
C ASN A 63 9.35 7.99 5.34
N SER A 64 9.80 9.05 6.02
CA SER A 64 8.94 9.82 6.93
C SER A 64 7.77 10.47 6.20
N LEU A 65 8.02 11.11 5.05
CA LEU A 65 6.97 11.70 4.23
C LEU A 65 5.98 10.65 3.71
N LYS A 66 6.47 9.55 3.16
CA LYS A 66 5.59 8.49 2.69
C LYS A 66 4.75 7.93 3.84
N PHE A 67 5.36 7.76 5.01
CA PHE A 67 4.63 7.30 6.19
C PHE A 67 3.54 8.29 6.62
N GLN A 68 3.83 9.59 6.67
CA GLN A 68 2.83 10.61 6.99
C GLN A 68 1.65 10.66 6.02
N PHE A 69 1.92 10.52 4.71
CA PHE A 69 0.88 10.63 3.69
C PHE A 69 0.14 9.33 3.40
N ARG A 70 0.79 8.16 3.58
CA ARG A 70 0.26 6.87 3.13
C ARG A 70 0.25 5.78 4.19
N GLN A 71 0.82 6.06 5.37
CA GLN A 71 1.00 5.07 6.44
C GLN A 71 1.78 3.82 5.97
N GLU A 72 2.69 4.00 5.02
CA GLU A 72 3.51 2.94 4.45
C GLU A 72 4.99 3.32 4.43
N PRO A 73 5.92 2.35 4.59
CA PRO A 73 7.35 2.60 4.40
C PRO A 73 7.68 2.77 2.92
N ILE A 74 8.88 3.26 2.62
CA ILE A 74 9.42 3.19 1.26
C ILE A 74 9.66 1.72 0.89
N LEU A 75 9.14 1.33 -0.27
CA LEU A 75 9.22 -0.01 -0.83
C LEU A 75 10.03 -0.02 -2.14
N PRO A 76 10.60 -1.15 -2.55
CA PRO A 76 11.25 -1.28 -3.85
C PRO A 76 10.31 -0.93 -5.03
N SER A 77 9.02 -1.18 -4.88
CA SER A 77 8.00 -0.80 -5.87
C SER A 77 7.90 0.70 -6.10
N ASP A 78 8.27 1.52 -5.12
CA ASP A 78 8.26 2.98 -5.25
C ASP A 78 9.27 3.49 -6.28
N LEU A 79 10.29 2.71 -6.63
CA LEU A 79 11.20 3.04 -7.71
C LEU A 79 10.49 3.18 -9.07
N ALA A 80 9.33 2.57 -9.24
CA ALA A 80 8.51 2.75 -10.42
C ALA A 80 8.05 4.21 -10.59
N TRP A 81 7.83 4.93 -9.49
CA TRP A 81 7.43 6.35 -9.50
C TRP A 81 8.51 7.30 -9.99
N LEU A 82 9.78 6.89 -9.95
CA LEU A 82 10.88 7.67 -10.55
C LEU A 82 10.72 7.83 -12.07
N LYS A 83 9.91 6.99 -12.73
CA LYS A 83 9.57 7.12 -14.14
C LYS A 83 8.58 8.27 -14.40
N THR A 84 7.90 8.75 -13.35
CA THR A 84 6.93 9.85 -13.41
C THR A 84 7.27 10.96 -12.40
N PRO A 85 8.42 11.64 -12.57
CA PRO A 85 8.92 12.60 -11.58
C PRO A 85 8.00 13.80 -11.37
N ARG A 86 7.25 14.21 -12.40
CA ARG A 86 6.26 15.29 -12.27
C ARG A 86 5.14 14.94 -11.28
N THR A 87 4.74 13.68 -11.24
CA THR A 87 3.72 13.20 -10.30
C THR A 87 4.28 13.18 -8.87
N LEU A 88 5.53 12.76 -8.67
CA LEU A 88 6.18 12.86 -7.37
C LEU A 88 6.28 14.29 -6.86
N LEU A 89 6.64 15.21 -7.73
CA LEU A 89 6.77 16.65 -7.38
C LEU A 89 5.40 17.30 -7.09
N SER A 90 4.31 16.82 -7.68
CA SER A 90 2.97 17.34 -7.40
C SER A 90 2.44 17.00 -6.01
N TYR A 91 3.01 15.99 -5.34
CA TYR A 91 2.68 15.65 -3.94
C TYR A 91 3.47 16.46 -2.92
N THR A 92 4.49 17.18 -3.38
CA THR A 92 5.30 18.03 -2.52
C THR A 92 4.92 19.48 -2.77
N ASP A 93 4.72 20.25 -1.71
CA ASP A 93 4.68 21.70 -1.83
C ASP A 93 5.95 22.14 -2.57
N GLY A 94 5.83 23.12 -3.50
CA GLY A 94 6.93 23.52 -4.37
C GLY A 94 8.25 23.86 -3.65
N HIS A 95 8.20 24.05 -2.33
CA HIS A 95 9.34 24.28 -1.45
C HIS A 95 10.27 23.06 -1.30
N TYR A 96 9.76 21.81 -1.38
CA TYR A 96 10.61 20.62 -1.22
C TYR A 96 11.62 20.45 -2.35
N GLY A 97 11.25 20.79 -3.59
CA GLY A 97 12.18 20.81 -4.71
C GLY A 97 13.35 21.79 -4.47
N MET A 98 13.05 22.95 -3.90
CA MET A 98 14.06 23.93 -3.52
C MET A 98 14.97 23.43 -2.39
N TYR A 99 14.42 22.76 -1.37
CA TYR A 99 15.23 22.19 -0.27
C TYR A 99 16.16 21.07 -0.76
N ILE A 100 15.69 20.23 -1.70
CA ILE A 100 16.53 19.21 -2.33
C ILE A 100 17.69 19.85 -3.10
N LEU A 101 17.41 20.86 -3.92
CA LEU A 101 18.45 21.60 -4.66
C LEU A 101 19.43 22.29 -3.72
N LEU A 102 18.95 22.90 -2.65
CA LEU A 102 19.78 23.50 -1.62
C LEU A 102 20.68 22.48 -0.95
N GLY A 103 20.12 21.32 -0.57
CA GLY A 103 20.86 20.22 0.03
C GLY A 103 21.96 19.69 -0.89
N ILE A 104 21.66 19.46 -2.16
CA ILE A 104 22.64 19.05 -3.18
C ILE A 104 23.75 20.10 -3.31
N SER A 105 23.37 21.39 -3.33
CA SER A 105 24.33 22.49 -3.46
C SER A 105 25.27 22.57 -2.25
N ILE A 106 24.73 22.46 -1.03
CA ILE A 106 25.53 22.44 0.21
C ILE A 106 26.51 21.28 0.21
N VAL A 107 26.03 20.08 -0.12
CA VAL A 107 26.85 18.84 -0.18
C VAL A 107 27.96 19.00 -1.22
N THR A 108 27.63 19.54 -2.39
CA THR A 108 28.61 19.78 -3.46
C THR A 108 29.68 20.78 -3.04
N ILE A 109 29.28 21.92 -2.46
CA ILE A 109 30.20 22.94 -1.96
C ILE A 109 31.11 22.35 -0.88
N PHE A 110 30.54 21.64 0.08
CA PHE A 110 31.28 20.95 1.13
C PHE A 110 32.31 19.97 0.54
N TYR A 111 31.89 19.12 -0.40
CA TYR A 111 32.78 18.19 -1.10
C TYR A 111 33.93 18.91 -1.79
N LEU A 112 33.68 20.00 -2.54
CA LEU A 112 34.69 20.77 -3.25
C LEU A 112 35.65 21.44 -2.31
N ALA A 113 35.18 21.97 -1.15
CA ALA A 113 36.00 22.60 -0.14
C ALA A 113 36.94 21.63 0.56
N VAL A 114 36.46 20.43 0.86
CA VAL A 114 37.18 19.48 1.73
C VAL A 114 38.01 18.45 0.95
N ARG A 115 37.70 18.22 -0.34
CA ARG A 115 38.32 17.16 -1.16
C ARG A 115 39.85 17.21 -1.22
N LYS A 116 40.45 18.42 -1.02
CA LYS A 116 41.91 18.59 -1.05
C LYS A 116 42.58 18.17 0.25
N TYR A 117 41.85 18.13 1.35
CA TYR A 117 42.38 17.95 2.70
C TYR A 117 42.17 16.54 3.25
N ILE A 118 41.21 15.78 2.72
CA ILE A 118 40.85 14.46 3.26
C ILE A 118 41.20 13.36 2.24
N LEU A 119 42.19 12.56 2.60
CA LEU A 119 42.58 11.28 1.98
C LEU A 119 42.41 11.25 0.45
N PRO A 120 43.22 11.97 -0.30
CA PRO A 120 43.13 12.06 -1.76
C PRO A 120 43.56 10.75 -2.46
N ASN A 121 44.15 9.81 -1.74
CA ASN A 121 44.73 8.60 -2.30
C ASN A 121 43.67 7.48 -2.50
N LYS A 122 43.93 6.62 -3.48
CA LYS A 122 43.15 5.43 -3.72
C LYS A 122 43.18 4.51 -2.49
N LEU A 123 42.03 4.01 -2.05
CA LEU A 123 41.93 3.10 -0.91
C LEU A 123 42.63 1.75 -1.20
N ILE A 124 42.46 1.23 -2.42
CA ILE A 124 43.07 -0.01 -2.86
C ILE A 124 43.77 0.23 -4.20
N GLN A 125 45.07 0.14 -4.19
CA GLN A 125 45.91 0.33 -5.39
C GLN A 125 45.79 -0.82 -6.38
N ASN A 126 45.74 -2.04 -5.89
CA ASN A 126 45.67 -3.23 -6.72
C ASN A 126 44.21 -3.45 -7.23
N PHE A 127 44.02 -3.27 -8.54
CA PHE A 127 42.70 -3.44 -9.18
C PHE A 127 42.14 -4.85 -9.00
N LYS A 128 42.98 -5.91 -9.07
CA LYS A 128 42.53 -7.31 -8.92
C LYS A 128 41.93 -7.54 -7.51
N HIS A 129 42.61 -7.04 -6.47
CA HIS A 129 42.10 -7.18 -5.10
C HIS A 129 40.79 -6.39 -4.92
N ARG A 130 40.72 -5.17 -5.47
CA ARG A 130 39.52 -4.39 -5.44
C ARG A 130 38.33 -5.09 -6.12
N LEU A 131 38.57 -5.62 -7.32
CA LEU A 131 37.56 -6.37 -8.07
C LEU A 131 37.10 -7.62 -7.31
N ALA A 132 38.02 -8.36 -6.71
CA ALA A 132 37.67 -9.53 -5.89
C ALA A 132 36.78 -9.17 -4.71
N LEU A 133 37.05 -8.03 -4.02
CA LEU A 133 36.23 -7.58 -2.93
C LEU A 133 34.83 -7.12 -3.41
N ILE A 134 34.75 -6.43 -4.55
CA ILE A 134 33.46 -6.05 -5.17
C ILE A 134 32.64 -7.32 -5.46
N LEU A 135 33.26 -8.32 -6.11
CA LEU A 135 32.59 -9.58 -6.42
C LEU A 135 32.13 -10.33 -5.16
N LEU A 136 32.95 -10.29 -4.09
CA LEU A 136 32.56 -10.89 -2.80
C LEU A 136 31.30 -10.23 -2.23
N ILE A 137 31.23 -8.89 -2.25
CA ILE A 137 30.04 -8.17 -1.74
C ILE A 137 28.83 -8.39 -2.65
N CYS A 138 29.01 -8.40 -3.96
CA CYS A 138 27.94 -8.75 -4.90
C CYS A 138 27.41 -10.17 -4.66
N SER A 139 28.32 -11.13 -4.42
CA SER A 139 27.96 -12.51 -4.05
C SER A 139 27.20 -12.57 -2.72
N PHE A 140 27.57 -11.76 -1.74
CA PHE A 140 26.82 -11.62 -0.49
C PHE A 140 25.37 -11.15 -0.74
N PHE A 141 25.17 -10.08 -1.52
CA PHE A 141 23.82 -9.61 -1.86
C PHE A 141 23.03 -10.65 -2.66
N ALA A 142 23.65 -11.32 -3.61
CA ALA A 142 23.03 -12.41 -4.36
C ALA A 142 22.63 -13.58 -3.44
N SER A 143 23.48 -13.93 -2.47
CA SER A 143 23.17 -14.98 -1.48
C SER A 143 21.98 -14.58 -0.59
N VAL A 144 21.96 -13.34 -0.09
CA VAL A 144 20.82 -12.85 0.71
C VAL A 144 19.53 -12.90 -0.12
N THR A 145 19.57 -12.39 -1.35
CA THR A 145 18.42 -12.47 -2.27
C THR A 145 18.00 -13.92 -2.53
N GLY A 146 18.94 -14.82 -2.76
CA GLY A 146 18.69 -16.25 -2.95
C GLY A 146 18.02 -16.90 -1.73
N ILE A 147 18.45 -16.52 -0.52
CA ILE A 147 17.83 -17.00 0.74
C ILE A 147 16.35 -16.56 0.79
N PHE A 148 16.05 -15.29 0.52
CA PHE A 148 14.66 -14.82 0.52
C PHE A 148 13.83 -15.43 -0.60
N SER A 149 14.42 -15.68 -1.78
CA SER A 149 13.75 -16.36 -2.90
C SER A 149 13.49 -17.84 -2.65
N SER A 150 14.22 -18.45 -1.71
CA SER A 150 14.07 -19.87 -1.36
C SER A 150 12.95 -20.16 -0.35
N LYS A 151 12.16 -19.16 0.03
CA LYS A 151 11.03 -19.34 0.93
C LYS A 151 10.08 -20.42 0.41
N LYS A 152 9.64 -21.29 1.32
CA LYS A 152 8.57 -22.25 1.10
C LYS A 152 7.48 -22.01 2.12
N ASP A 153 6.26 -21.81 1.67
CA ASP A 153 5.11 -21.48 2.52
C ASP A 153 5.39 -20.33 3.50
N GLY A 154 6.07 -19.28 3.00
CA GLY A 154 6.45 -18.10 3.78
C GLY A 154 7.64 -18.30 4.73
N ARG A 155 8.21 -19.50 4.85
CA ARG A 155 9.32 -19.82 5.76
C ARG A 155 10.65 -19.98 5.05
N ILE A 156 11.70 -19.51 5.72
CA ILE A 156 13.09 -19.69 5.33
C ILE A 156 13.68 -20.89 6.11
N ALA A 157 14.64 -21.59 5.52
CA ALA A 157 15.32 -22.71 6.20
C ALA A 157 15.87 -22.29 7.59
N GLU A 158 15.69 -23.14 8.61
CA GLU A 158 15.89 -22.74 10.02
C GLU A 158 17.34 -22.45 10.43
N ASN A 159 18.30 -22.91 9.66
CA ASN A 159 19.73 -22.84 10.02
C ASN A 159 20.46 -21.61 9.46
N ILE A 160 19.75 -20.61 8.96
CA ILE A 160 20.40 -19.40 8.40
C ILE A 160 20.45 -18.34 9.51
N PRO A 161 21.64 -17.96 9.99
CA PRO A 161 21.78 -17.01 11.08
C PRO A 161 21.05 -15.70 10.81
N VAL A 162 20.43 -15.13 11.83
CA VAL A 162 19.71 -13.88 11.81
C VAL A 162 18.45 -13.92 10.93
N ILE A 163 18.56 -14.31 9.66
CA ILE A 163 17.45 -14.23 8.69
C ILE A 163 16.34 -15.22 9.03
N SER A 164 16.68 -16.46 9.43
CA SER A 164 15.67 -17.45 9.82
C SER A 164 14.89 -17.00 11.05
N ILE A 165 15.57 -16.46 12.05
CA ILE A 165 14.92 -15.94 13.26
C ILE A 165 13.98 -14.81 12.90
N LEU A 166 14.43 -13.85 12.11
CA LEU A 166 13.61 -12.71 11.68
C LEU A 166 12.39 -13.12 10.87
N ASN A 167 12.53 -14.12 9.99
CA ASN A 167 11.44 -14.53 9.12
C ASN A 167 10.45 -15.47 9.80
N ASN A 168 10.96 -16.44 10.58
CA ASN A 168 10.17 -17.59 11.02
C ASN A 168 9.58 -17.43 12.44
N TYR A 169 9.99 -16.41 13.20
CA TYR A 169 9.63 -16.26 14.61
C TYR A 169 8.12 -16.06 14.82
N HIS A 170 7.51 -15.22 14.00
CA HIS A 170 6.06 -15.02 13.96
C HIS A 170 5.60 -14.76 12.53
N ASP A 171 4.42 -15.25 12.20
CA ASP A 171 3.77 -14.85 10.95
C ASP A 171 3.14 -13.47 11.14
N LEU A 172 3.80 -12.47 10.56
CA LEU A 172 3.33 -11.08 10.52
C LEU A 172 2.90 -10.64 9.12
N THR A 173 2.73 -11.56 8.21
CA THR A 173 2.41 -11.26 6.79
C THR A 173 1.13 -10.44 6.69
N TRP A 174 0.15 -10.76 7.51
CA TRP A 174 -1.14 -10.08 7.57
C TRP A 174 -1.10 -8.64 8.12
N TYR A 175 -0.06 -8.25 8.87
CA TYR A 175 0.10 -6.88 9.36
C TYR A 175 0.61 -5.89 8.28
N GLY A 176 0.99 -6.38 7.09
CA GLY A 176 1.50 -5.56 6.02
C GLY A 176 2.94 -5.06 6.22
N ASN A 177 3.41 -4.31 5.22
CA ASN A 177 4.80 -3.87 5.14
C ASN A 177 5.20 -2.86 6.22
N THR A 178 4.26 -2.08 6.72
CA THR A 178 4.49 -1.06 7.75
C THR A 178 4.98 -1.71 9.03
N ILE A 179 4.20 -2.59 9.62
CA ILE A 179 4.56 -3.27 10.87
C ILE A 179 5.77 -4.20 10.66
N ASN A 180 5.84 -4.89 9.52
CA ASN A 180 7.01 -5.70 9.20
C ASN A 180 8.29 -4.86 9.13
N SER A 181 8.26 -3.65 8.56
CA SER A 181 9.44 -2.78 8.50
C SER A 181 9.83 -2.22 9.87
N GLN A 182 8.86 -1.99 10.74
CA GLN A 182 9.08 -1.55 12.12
C GLN A 182 9.73 -2.66 12.97
N LEU A 183 9.21 -3.87 12.90
CA LEU A 183 9.64 -4.99 13.73
C LEU A 183 10.87 -5.73 13.18
N ARG A 184 10.92 -5.95 11.87
CA ARG A 184 11.95 -6.74 11.17
C ARG A 184 12.99 -5.91 10.45
N SER A 185 12.84 -4.62 10.36
CA SER A 185 13.63 -3.63 9.64
C SER A 185 13.23 -3.38 8.18
N LEU A 186 13.50 -2.17 7.71
CA LEU A 186 13.25 -1.75 6.33
C LEU A 186 14.00 -2.64 5.32
N SER A 187 15.27 -2.97 5.61
CA SER A 187 16.07 -3.84 4.75
C SER A 187 15.49 -5.23 4.60
N PHE A 188 14.90 -5.77 5.65
CA PHE A 188 14.22 -7.07 5.59
C PHE A 188 13.04 -7.04 4.64
N VAL A 189 12.19 -6.02 4.75
CA VAL A 189 11.03 -5.86 3.86
C VAL A 189 11.47 -5.68 2.41
N TRP A 190 12.55 -4.92 2.16
CA TRP A 190 13.07 -4.74 0.81
C TRP A 190 13.53 -6.06 0.18
N PHE A 191 14.32 -6.85 0.91
CA PHE A 191 14.76 -8.16 0.39
C PHE A 191 13.61 -9.13 0.21
N SER A 192 12.64 -9.14 1.13
CA SER A 192 11.43 -9.95 0.99
C SER A 192 10.70 -9.59 -0.31
N GLN A 193 10.38 -8.32 -0.52
CA GLN A 193 9.65 -7.88 -1.71
C GLN A 193 10.40 -8.05 -3.03
N MET A 194 11.72 -7.81 -3.05
CA MET A 194 12.51 -7.98 -4.27
C MET A 194 12.67 -9.46 -4.66
N SER A 195 12.57 -10.36 -3.70
CA SER A 195 12.82 -11.79 -3.89
C SER A 195 11.56 -12.59 -4.13
N GLU A 196 10.40 -12.05 -3.81
CA GLU A 196 9.13 -12.77 -3.96
C GLU A 196 8.53 -12.57 -5.35
N THR A 197 8.03 -13.66 -5.90
CA THR A 197 7.22 -13.60 -7.12
C THR A 197 5.85 -13.03 -6.78
N VAL A 198 5.35 -12.10 -7.60
CA VAL A 198 4.01 -11.50 -7.44
C VAL A 198 2.92 -12.56 -7.48
N MET A 199 3.11 -13.57 -8.34
CA MET A 199 2.18 -14.68 -8.53
C MET A 199 2.97 -15.94 -8.91
N THR A 200 2.61 -17.06 -8.33
CA THR A 200 3.20 -18.33 -8.72
C THR A 200 2.67 -18.77 -10.07
N GLN A 201 3.56 -19.14 -10.98
CA GLN A 201 3.17 -19.67 -12.28
C GLN A 201 2.46 -21.02 -12.10
N PRO A 202 1.20 -21.15 -12.55
CA PRO A 202 0.48 -22.41 -12.40
C PRO A 202 1.07 -23.51 -13.29
N ASN A 203 0.90 -24.75 -12.86
CA ASN A 203 1.33 -25.92 -13.63
C ASN A 203 0.65 -25.94 -15.01
N GLY A 204 1.44 -26.22 -16.05
CA GLY A 204 0.94 -26.26 -17.43
C GLY A 204 0.69 -24.89 -18.06
N TYR A 205 1.20 -23.82 -17.47
CA TYR A 205 1.13 -22.46 -18.05
C TYR A 205 1.85 -22.43 -19.40
N SER A 206 1.08 -22.13 -20.44
CA SER A 206 1.58 -22.02 -21.81
C SER A 206 0.66 -21.13 -22.63
N GLN A 207 1.17 -20.56 -23.71
CA GLN A 207 0.36 -19.73 -24.63
C GLN A 207 -0.83 -20.50 -25.19
N SER A 208 -0.66 -21.79 -25.53
CA SER A 208 -1.75 -22.64 -26.02
C SER A 208 -2.84 -22.85 -24.97
N LYS A 209 -2.43 -23.03 -23.70
CA LYS A 209 -3.37 -23.18 -22.58
C LYS A 209 -4.16 -21.90 -22.35
N ILE A 210 -3.50 -20.76 -22.39
CA ILE A 210 -4.17 -19.45 -22.24
C ILE A 210 -5.21 -19.24 -23.35
N ARG A 211 -4.85 -19.49 -24.62
CA ARG A 211 -5.78 -19.39 -25.74
C ARG A 211 -6.98 -20.34 -25.59
N SER A 212 -6.74 -21.55 -25.16
CA SER A 212 -7.82 -22.52 -24.88
C SER A 212 -8.77 -22.06 -23.78
N LEU A 213 -8.25 -21.43 -22.72
CA LEU A 213 -9.07 -20.84 -21.65
C LEU A 213 -9.84 -19.62 -22.14
N GLU A 214 -9.22 -18.74 -22.92
CA GLU A 214 -9.87 -17.59 -23.54
C GLU A 214 -11.05 -18.02 -24.38
N GLU A 215 -10.87 -18.97 -25.29
CA GLU A 215 -11.93 -19.50 -26.14
C GLU A 215 -13.08 -20.11 -25.31
N LYS A 216 -12.75 -20.94 -24.33
CA LYS A 216 -13.73 -21.56 -23.42
C LYS A 216 -14.59 -20.51 -22.71
N TYR A 217 -13.95 -19.49 -22.10
CA TYR A 217 -14.69 -18.49 -21.34
C TYR A 217 -15.41 -17.49 -22.21
N LYS A 218 -14.91 -17.22 -23.43
CA LYS A 218 -15.63 -16.43 -24.43
C LYS A 218 -16.94 -17.12 -24.83
N GLN A 219 -16.90 -18.41 -25.17
CA GLN A 219 -18.11 -19.18 -25.51
C GLN A 219 -19.12 -19.21 -24.35
N LEU A 220 -18.61 -19.35 -23.10
CA LEU A 220 -19.46 -19.31 -21.92
C LEU A 220 -20.10 -17.92 -21.74
N ALA A 221 -19.33 -16.86 -21.92
CA ALA A 221 -19.82 -15.48 -21.82
C ALA A 221 -20.88 -15.19 -22.91
N ASP A 222 -20.63 -15.60 -24.15
CA ASP A 222 -21.57 -15.45 -25.26
C ASP A 222 -22.89 -16.20 -24.98
N SER A 223 -22.79 -17.41 -24.45
CA SER A 223 -23.96 -18.21 -24.04
C SER A 223 -24.76 -17.54 -22.93
N LEU A 224 -24.10 -17.02 -21.89
CA LEU A 224 -24.77 -16.32 -20.81
C LEU A 224 -25.40 -15.00 -21.29
N ASN A 225 -24.68 -14.26 -22.12
CA ASN A 225 -25.15 -12.95 -22.60
C ASN A 225 -26.33 -13.09 -23.59
N SER A 226 -26.44 -14.20 -24.30
CA SER A 226 -27.58 -14.44 -25.18
C SER A 226 -28.94 -14.48 -24.45
N THR A 227 -28.93 -14.74 -23.14
CA THR A 227 -30.12 -14.77 -22.29
C THR A 227 -30.35 -13.46 -21.53
N ARG A 228 -29.44 -12.49 -21.63
CA ARG A 228 -29.51 -11.20 -20.92
C ARG A 228 -30.00 -10.10 -21.85
N SER A 229 -31.02 -9.37 -21.42
CA SER A 229 -31.62 -8.27 -22.19
C SER A 229 -31.11 -6.88 -21.79
N ASN A 230 -30.57 -6.75 -20.58
CA ASN A 230 -30.14 -5.46 -20.03
C ASN A 230 -28.62 -5.37 -20.00
N LEU A 231 -28.06 -4.41 -20.74
CA LEU A 231 -26.62 -4.13 -20.66
C LEU A 231 -26.30 -3.26 -19.44
N ILE A 232 -25.22 -3.59 -18.76
CA ILE A 232 -24.75 -2.81 -17.63
C ILE A 232 -24.45 -1.35 -18.02
N SER A 233 -23.96 -1.13 -19.22
CA SER A 233 -23.64 0.19 -19.78
C SER A 233 -24.86 1.03 -20.11
N GLU A 234 -26.07 0.47 -20.08
CA GLU A 234 -27.34 1.19 -20.30
C GLU A 234 -28.00 1.63 -19.00
N GLN A 235 -27.33 1.44 -17.87
CA GLN A 235 -27.83 1.76 -16.55
C GLN A 235 -26.86 2.69 -15.81
N THR A 236 -27.33 3.42 -14.81
CA THR A 236 -26.43 4.04 -13.84
C THR A 236 -26.13 3.03 -12.76
N VAL A 237 -24.84 2.79 -12.52
CA VAL A 237 -24.34 1.84 -11.53
C VAL A 237 -23.58 2.59 -10.45
N VAL A 238 -23.93 2.35 -9.20
CA VAL A 238 -23.26 2.93 -8.03
C VAL A 238 -22.72 1.81 -7.17
N TYR A 239 -21.38 1.68 -7.16
CA TYR A 239 -20.68 0.79 -6.24
C TYR A 239 -20.35 1.59 -4.99
N VAL A 240 -20.85 1.13 -3.84
CA VAL A 240 -20.56 1.74 -2.53
C VAL A 240 -19.78 0.75 -1.69
N LEU A 241 -18.54 1.10 -1.37
CA LEU A 241 -17.80 0.47 -0.33
C LEU A 241 -18.02 1.27 0.96
N SER A 242 -18.82 0.72 1.86
CA SER A 242 -19.11 1.32 3.16
C SER A 242 -17.96 0.97 4.11
N GLU A 243 -17.07 1.94 4.30
CA GLU A 243 -15.84 1.79 5.10
C GLU A 243 -16.17 1.43 6.54
N SER A 244 -15.48 0.42 7.06
CA SER A 244 -15.63 -0.08 8.44
C SER A 244 -17.08 -0.43 8.85
N PHE A 245 -17.95 -0.68 7.86
CA PHE A 245 -19.32 -1.11 8.13
C PHE A 245 -19.34 -2.52 8.72
N SER A 246 -20.01 -2.68 9.85
CA SER A 246 -20.27 -3.98 10.45
C SER A 246 -21.69 -4.05 11.00
N ASP A 247 -22.21 -5.27 11.14
CA ASP A 247 -23.49 -5.53 11.80
C ASP A 247 -23.19 -6.05 13.22
N PRO A 248 -23.29 -5.22 14.25
CA PRO A 248 -22.92 -5.62 15.61
C PRO A 248 -23.83 -6.71 16.18
N GLU A 249 -25.06 -6.88 15.67
CA GLU A 249 -25.97 -7.97 16.12
C GLU A 249 -25.46 -9.37 15.70
N ARG A 250 -24.42 -9.44 14.87
CA ARG A 250 -23.76 -10.70 14.49
C ARG A 250 -22.64 -11.11 15.43
N LEU A 251 -22.26 -10.22 16.33
CA LEU A 251 -21.20 -10.50 17.30
C LEU A 251 -21.78 -11.27 18.47
N SER A 252 -21.13 -12.36 18.86
CA SER A 252 -21.50 -13.10 20.09
C SER A 252 -21.08 -12.33 21.33
N GLY A 253 -21.88 -12.39 22.40
CA GLY A 253 -21.55 -11.72 23.65
C GLY A 253 -21.93 -10.23 23.69
N ILE A 254 -22.58 -9.69 22.65
CA ILE A 254 -23.09 -8.32 22.64
C ILE A 254 -24.61 -8.33 22.75
N SER A 255 -25.15 -7.53 23.66
CA SER A 255 -26.57 -7.27 23.80
C SER A 255 -26.89 -5.88 23.25
N ILE A 256 -27.79 -5.82 22.29
CA ILE A 256 -28.21 -4.58 21.62
C ILE A 256 -29.70 -4.37 21.87
N THR A 257 -30.09 -3.25 22.46
CA THR A 257 -31.48 -2.95 22.79
C THR A 257 -32.28 -2.43 21.60
N THR A 258 -31.61 -1.82 20.63
CA THR A 258 -32.24 -1.26 19.42
C THR A 258 -31.32 -1.52 18.22
N THR A 259 -31.89 -2.02 17.14
CA THR A 259 -31.08 -2.29 15.92
C THR A 259 -30.42 -0.99 15.41
N PRO A 260 -29.09 -0.99 15.21
CA PRO A 260 -28.34 0.18 14.77
C PRO A 260 -28.51 0.47 13.27
N ILE A 261 -28.97 -0.51 12.49
CA ILE A 261 -29.04 -0.45 11.02
C ILE A 261 -30.44 -0.80 10.47
N PRO A 262 -31.53 -0.15 10.97
CA PRO A 262 -32.88 -0.55 10.60
C PRO A 262 -33.15 -0.40 9.09
N ASN A 263 -32.68 0.68 8.47
CA ASN A 263 -32.87 0.93 7.04
C ASN A 263 -32.13 -0.08 6.15
N ILE A 264 -30.91 -0.49 6.55
CA ILE A 264 -30.16 -1.52 5.82
C ILE A 264 -30.85 -2.88 5.92
N ARG A 265 -31.41 -3.21 7.09
CA ARG A 265 -32.18 -4.44 7.27
C ARG A 265 -33.45 -4.45 6.41
N ASP A 266 -34.13 -3.32 6.33
CA ASP A 266 -35.28 -3.18 5.43
C ASP A 266 -34.89 -3.39 3.96
N ILE A 267 -33.80 -2.74 3.51
CA ILE A 267 -33.29 -2.94 2.15
C ILE A 267 -32.91 -4.38 1.91
N LYS A 268 -32.20 -5.03 2.84
CA LYS A 268 -31.81 -6.45 2.75
C LYS A 268 -33.01 -7.39 2.62
N SER A 269 -34.13 -7.08 3.27
CA SER A 269 -35.32 -7.92 3.25
C SER A 269 -36.03 -7.96 1.88
N ARG A 270 -35.82 -6.95 1.05
CA ARG A 270 -36.54 -6.77 -0.24
C ARG A 270 -35.61 -6.67 -1.46
N THR A 271 -34.30 -6.87 -1.29
CA THR A 271 -33.32 -6.85 -2.38
C THR A 271 -32.38 -8.04 -2.29
N THR A 272 -31.58 -8.26 -3.31
CA THR A 272 -30.52 -9.27 -3.27
C THR A 272 -29.49 -8.89 -2.19
N SER A 273 -29.29 -9.79 -1.24
CA SER A 273 -28.35 -9.56 -0.14
C SER A 273 -27.67 -10.87 0.26
N GLY A 274 -26.50 -10.75 0.89
CA GLY A 274 -25.73 -11.89 1.37
C GLY A 274 -24.49 -11.46 2.14
N LEU A 275 -23.69 -12.43 2.51
CA LEU A 275 -22.36 -12.21 3.09
C LEU A 275 -21.32 -12.41 1.99
N MET A 276 -20.34 -11.53 1.95
CA MET A 276 -19.17 -11.65 1.10
C MET A 276 -17.93 -11.79 1.99
N GLN A 277 -17.08 -12.75 1.65
CA GLN A 277 -15.80 -12.87 2.34
C GLN A 277 -14.93 -11.68 1.96
N SER A 278 -14.36 -11.01 2.97
CA SER A 278 -13.38 -9.95 2.80
C SER A 278 -11.98 -10.51 3.02
N ASP A 279 -11.07 -10.22 2.10
CA ASP A 279 -9.63 -10.47 2.28
C ASP A 279 -8.94 -9.32 3.03
N GLY A 280 -9.66 -8.24 3.31
CA GLY A 280 -9.20 -7.14 4.17
C GLY A 280 -9.28 -7.54 5.63
N TYR A 281 -8.18 -7.42 6.36
CA TYR A 281 -8.11 -7.71 7.78
C TYR A 281 -7.62 -6.47 8.53
N GLY A 282 -8.48 -5.86 9.31
CA GLY A 282 -8.15 -4.64 10.06
C GLY A 282 -7.72 -3.46 9.18
N GLY A 283 -8.23 -3.38 7.95
CA GLY A 283 -7.85 -2.40 6.93
C GLY A 283 -7.77 -3.01 5.54
N GLY A 284 -7.03 -2.34 4.62
CA GLY A 284 -6.85 -2.85 3.26
C GLY A 284 -8.02 -2.57 2.31
N THR A 285 -8.77 -1.50 2.56
CA THR A 285 -9.91 -1.06 1.74
C THR A 285 -9.58 -1.02 0.25
N ALA A 286 -8.37 -0.57 -0.12
CA ALA A 286 -7.91 -0.55 -1.50
C ALA A 286 -7.85 -1.94 -2.15
N ASN A 287 -7.63 -3.00 -1.37
CA ASN A 287 -7.67 -4.37 -1.88
C ASN A 287 -9.10 -4.82 -2.20
N MET A 288 -10.07 -4.37 -1.42
CA MET A 288 -11.49 -4.62 -1.71
C MET A 288 -11.96 -3.85 -2.95
N GLU A 289 -11.53 -2.60 -3.10
CA GLU A 289 -11.77 -1.81 -4.31
C GLU A 289 -11.18 -2.51 -5.56
N PHE A 290 -9.90 -2.92 -5.48
CA PHE A 290 -9.23 -3.63 -6.56
C PHE A 290 -10.01 -4.86 -7.00
N GLN A 291 -10.36 -5.73 -6.07
CA GLN A 291 -11.09 -6.98 -6.37
C GLN A 291 -12.49 -6.72 -6.92
N THR A 292 -13.21 -5.76 -6.34
CA THR A 292 -14.56 -5.41 -6.77
C THR A 292 -14.58 -4.78 -8.16
N LEU A 293 -13.61 -3.92 -8.47
CA LEU A 293 -13.55 -3.25 -9.77
C LEU A 293 -13.00 -4.16 -10.87
N SER A 294 -11.97 -4.97 -10.55
CA SER A 294 -11.27 -5.79 -11.56
C SER A 294 -11.82 -7.21 -11.70
N GLY A 295 -12.48 -7.74 -10.66
CA GLY A 295 -12.82 -9.16 -10.57
C GLY A 295 -11.62 -10.07 -10.35
N LEU A 296 -10.41 -9.52 -10.10
CA LEU A 296 -9.19 -10.30 -9.88
C LEU A 296 -9.03 -10.60 -8.39
N PRO A 297 -9.02 -11.87 -7.97
CA PRO A 297 -8.98 -12.23 -6.57
C PRO A 297 -7.59 -12.07 -5.96
N TYR A 298 -7.52 -11.56 -4.75
CA TYR A 298 -6.29 -11.33 -3.99
C TYR A 298 -5.53 -12.64 -3.68
N TYR A 299 -6.25 -13.72 -3.40
CA TYR A 299 -5.64 -15.00 -3.01
C TYR A 299 -4.72 -15.63 -4.07
N ASN A 300 -4.79 -15.18 -5.32
CA ASN A 300 -3.87 -15.62 -6.38
C ASN A 300 -2.50 -14.97 -6.30
N LEU A 301 -2.34 -13.95 -5.46
CA LEU A 301 -1.12 -13.19 -5.31
C LEU A 301 -0.29 -13.71 -4.13
N SER A 302 1.00 -13.34 -4.12
CA SER A 302 1.86 -13.68 -2.99
C SER A 302 1.35 -13.09 -1.68
N PRO A 303 1.39 -13.85 -0.57
CA PRO A 303 1.03 -13.34 0.77
C PRO A 303 1.86 -12.12 1.22
N SER A 304 3.00 -11.86 0.60
CA SER A 304 3.82 -10.67 0.89
C SER A 304 3.28 -9.38 0.30
N ILE A 305 2.33 -9.47 -0.62
CA ILE A 305 1.66 -8.31 -1.19
C ILE A 305 0.65 -7.81 -0.16
N SER A 306 0.80 -6.58 0.30
CA SER A 306 -0.13 -6.00 1.27
C SER A 306 -1.12 -5.02 0.64
N VAL A 307 -0.69 -4.26 -0.37
CA VAL A 307 -1.53 -3.23 -1.01
C VAL A 307 -1.50 -3.37 -2.53
N LEU A 308 -2.59 -3.82 -3.11
CA LEU A 308 -2.69 -4.10 -4.55
C LEU A 308 -2.51 -2.86 -5.42
N TYR A 309 -3.06 -1.72 -5.00
CA TYR A 309 -2.96 -0.47 -5.74
C TYR A 309 -1.54 0.05 -5.87
N THR A 310 -0.72 -0.11 -4.84
CA THR A 310 0.65 0.40 -4.82
C THR A 310 1.71 -0.62 -5.24
N GLU A 311 1.42 -1.92 -5.08
CA GLU A 311 2.40 -2.97 -5.34
C GLU A 311 2.14 -3.73 -6.65
N ILE A 312 0.89 -3.87 -7.07
CA ILE A 312 0.50 -4.68 -8.24
C ILE A 312 0.14 -3.80 -9.43
N VAL A 313 -0.77 -2.84 -9.26
CA VAL A 313 -1.24 -2.02 -10.40
C VAL A 313 -0.12 -1.34 -11.16
N PRO A 314 0.95 -0.79 -10.55
CA PRO A 314 2.08 -0.23 -11.27
C PRO A 314 2.86 -1.21 -12.16
N ARG A 315 2.68 -2.52 -11.94
CA ARG A 315 3.31 -3.61 -12.72
C ARG A 315 2.39 -4.17 -13.79
N MET A 316 1.12 -3.80 -13.78
CA MET A 316 0.14 -4.26 -14.78
C MET A 316 0.26 -3.44 -16.05
N ASN A 317 0.27 -4.10 -17.20
CA ASN A 317 0.17 -3.41 -18.49
C ASN A 317 -1.24 -2.89 -18.75
N VAL A 318 -2.23 -3.61 -18.25
CA VAL A 318 -3.66 -3.27 -18.33
C VAL A 318 -4.28 -3.56 -16.97
N PHE A 319 -5.02 -2.61 -16.44
CA PHE A 319 -5.83 -2.80 -15.25
C PHE A 319 -7.31 -2.89 -15.70
N PRO A 320 -7.86 -4.09 -15.91
CA PRO A 320 -9.23 -4.25 -16.36
C PRO A 320 -10.20 -3.88 -15.24
N ALA A 321 -11.26 -3.15 -15.55
CA ALA A 321 -12.27 -2.81 -14.55
C ALA A 321 -13.67 -2.85 -15.15
N ILE A 322 -14.65 -3.17 -14.30
CA ILE A 322 -16.08 -3.16 -14.71
C ILE A 322 -16.50 -1.77 -15.20
N SER A 323 -15.88 -0.72 -14.70
CA SER A 323 -16.10 0.65 -15.15
C SER A 323 -15.74 0.87 -16.62
N ASP A 324 -14.95 -0.03 -17.25
CA ASP A 324 -14.58 0.08 -18.68
C ASP A 324 -15.77 -0.08 -19.63
N GLN A 325 -16.89 -0.61 -19.12
CA GLN A 325 -18.14 -0.67 -19.86
C GLN A 325 -18.81 0.72 -20.05
N PHE A 326 -18.32 1.74 -19.35
CA PHE A 326 -18.86 3.11 -19.40
C PHE A 326 -17.86 4.05 -20.08
N GLY A 327 -18.36 5.06 -20.79
CA GLY A 327 -17.49 6.10 -21.34
C GLY A 327 -16.72 6.84 -20.23
N SER A 328 -15.48 7.23 -20.48
CA SER A 328 -14.63 7.88 -19.46
C SER A 328 -15.31 9.09 -18.80
N LYS A 329 -16.01 9.92 -19.56
CA LYS A 329 -16.76 11.10 -19.05
C LYS A 329 -17.93 10.76 -18.11
N ASN A 330 -18.28 9.48 -18.01
CA ASN A 330 -19.37 8.97 -17.18
C ASN A 330 -18.89 8.17 -15.96
N ARG A 331 -17.57 8.12 -15.72
CA ARG A 331 -16.97 7.45 -14.57
C ARG A 331 -16.60 8.48 -13.51
N ILE A 332 -17.15 8.32 -12.32
CA ILE A 332 -16.96 9.26 -11.20
C ILE A 332 -16.57 8.45 -9.96
N ALA A 333 -15.47 8.85 -9.31
CA ALA A 333 -15.08 8.32 -8.02
C ALA A 333 -15.35 9.36 -6.92
N ILE A 334 -15.81 8.92 -5.75
CA ILE A 334 -16.08 9.77 -4.60
C ILE A 334 -15.51 9.13 -3.34
N HIS A 335 -14.59 9.83 -2.67
CA HIS A 335 -14.00 9.41 -1.41
C HIS A 335 -13.51 10.61 -0.62
N LEU A 336 -14.23 10.96 0.45
CA LEU A 336 -13.96 12.14 1.28
C LEU A 336 -12.78 11.92 2.24
N ALA A 337 -11.66 11.43 1.69
CA ALA A 337 -10.37 11.32 2.35
C ALA A 337 -9.27 11.88 1.45
N SER A 338 -8.00 11.80 1.91
CA SER A 338 -6.87 12.23 1.08
C SER A 338 -6.83 11.44 -0.24
N PRO A 339 -6.78 12.13 -1.38
CA PRO A 339 -6.73 11.46 -2.69
C PRO A 339 -5.48 10.61 -2.88
N THR A 340 -4.42 10.89 -2.12
CA THR A 340 -3.14 10.18 -2.20
C THR A 340 -3.10 8.88 -1.42
N ASN A 341 -4.09 8.64 -0.53
CA ASN A 341 -4.19 7.38 0.18
C ASN A 341 -4.32 6.23 -0.82
N TYR A 342 -3.41 5.24 -0.71
CA TYR A 342 -3.28 4.11 -1.65
C TYR A 342 -3.05 4.53 -3.11
N SER A 343 -2.56 5.75 -3.35
CA SER A 343 -2.38 6.31 -4.71
C SER A 343 -3.67 6.40 -5.54
N ARG A 344 -4.83 6.56 -4.91
CA ARG A 344 -6.15 6.57 -5.58
C ARG A 344 -6.26 7.61 -6.68
N ASP A 345 -5.66 8.78 -6.49
CA ASP A 345 -5.57 9.82 -7.52
C ASP A 345 -4.95 9.33 -8.83
N ILE A 346 -3.93 8.48 -8.75
CA ILE A 346 -3.29 7.87 -9.91
C ILE A 346 -4.10 6.69 -10.41
N ILE A 347 -4.61 5.86 -9.51
CA ILE A 347 -5.40 4.68 -9.84
C ILE A 347 -6.66 5.06 -10.62
N TYR A 348 -7.46 6.00 -10.12
CA TYR A 348 -8.68 6.43 -10.81
C TYR A 348 -8.38 7.13 -12.14
N LYS A 349 -7.26 7.87 -12.22
CA LYS A 349 -6.78 8.42 -13.49
C LYS A 349 -6.39 7.31 -14.49
N THR A 350 -5.69 6.27 -14.03
CA THR A 350 -5.32 5.11 -14.84
C THR A 350 -6.55 4.36 -15.33
N LEU A 351 -7.57 4.23 -14.49
CA LEU A 351 -8.87 3.65 -14.83
C LEU A 351 -9.73 4.56 -15.71
N GLY A 352 -9.25 5.73 -16.09
CA GLY A 352 -9.95 6.66 -16.99
C GLY A 352 -11.19 7.32 -16.38
N TYR A 353 -11.23 7.54 -15.08
CA TYR A 353 -12.30 8.31 -14.44
C TYR A 353 -12.18 9.79 -14.78
N ASP A 354 -13.31 10.41 -15.12
CA ASP A 354 -13.39 11.85 -15.45
C ASP A 354 -13.22 12.70 -14.18
N LYS A 355 -13.83 12.26 -13.09
CA LYS A 355 -13.79 12.96 -11.80
C LYS A 355 -13.37 12.02 -10.69
N PHE A 356 -12.52 12.52 -9.82
CA PHE A 356 -12.27 11.98 -8.49
C PHE A 356 -12.55 13.08 -7.46
N ILE A 357 -13.70 13.00 -6.79
CA ILE A 357 -14.12 13.94 -5.75
C ILE A 357 -13.56 13.43 -4.43
N SER A 358 -12.65 14.20 -3.84
CA SER A 358 -11.91 13.84 -2.63
C SER A 358 -11.64 15.08 -1.79
N LEU A 359 -10.96 14.93 -0.66
CA LEU A 359 -10.50 16.09 0.10
C LEU A 359 -9.60 16.99 -0.77
N GLY A 360 -9.84 18.30 -0.68
CA GLY A 360 -9.15 19.29 -1.51
C GLY A 360 -9.85 19.61 -2.83
N THR A 361 -10.90 18.87 -3.21
CA THR A 361 -11.77 19.29 -4.31
C THR A 361 -12.48 20.60 -3.95
N SER A 362 -12.34 21.62 -4.81
CA SER A 362 -12.94 22.94 -4.56
C SER A 362 -14.45 22.93 -4.63
N GLY A 363 -15.11 23.77 -3.82
CA GLY A 363 -16.56 24.00 -3.86
C GLY A 363 -17.40 22.88 -3.24
N LEU A 364 -16.81 21.97 -2.46
CA LEU A 364 -17.57 20.95 -1.74
C LEU A 364 -18.31 21.54 -0.55
N SER A 365 -19.61 21.22 -0.43
CA SER A 365 -20.41 21.46 0.77
C SER A 365 -20.59 20.14 1.50
N VAL A 366 -19.65 19.85 2.41
CA VAL A 366 -19.61 18.60 3.16
C VAL A 366 -19.39 18.87 4.64
N TYR A 367 -19.97 18.04 5.51
CA TYR A 367 -19.81 18.17 6.96
C TYR A 367 -19.25 16.88 7.57
N ARG A 368 -18.66 17.03 8.72
CA ARG A 368 -18.15 15.91 9.52
C ARG A 368 -19.23 15.38 10.46
N GLN A 369 -19.12 14.09 10.74
CA GLN A 369 -19.80 13.44 11.85
C GLN A 369 -18.75 12.61 12.56
N GLY A 370 -18.40 13.03 13.78
CA GLY A 370 -17.20 12.58 14.45
C GLY A 370 -15.92 13.11 13.80
N GLU A 371 -14.91 12.28 13.76
CA GLU A 371 -13.61 12.63 13.19
C GLU A 371 -13.61 12.67 11.65
N ASN A 372 -14.55 11.98 11.03
CA ASN A 372 -14.58 11.79 9.59
C ASN A 372 -15.76 12.53 8.92
N TYR A 373 -15.74 12.64 7.61
CA TYR A 373 -16.84 13.20 6.82
C TYR A 373 -18.01 12.24 6.79
N SER A 374 -19.22 12.81 6.88
CA SER A 374 -20.46 12.05 7.00
C SER A 374 -20.76 11.25 5.72
N ASP A 375 -21.36 10.08 5.91
CA ASP A 375 -21.87 9.28 4.81
C ASP A 375 -22.98 10.00 4.05
N ALA A 376 -23.80 10.79 4.76
CA ALA A 376 -24.82 11.64 4.14
C ALA A 376 -24.22 12.64 3.15
N SER A 377 -23.09 13.30 3.50
CA SER A 377 -22.36 14.16 2.56
C SER A 377 -21.86 13.40 1.35
N THR A 378 -21.35 12.18 1.54
CA THR A 378 -20.86 11.32 0.45
C THR A 378 -21.98 10.93 -0.50
N TYR A 379 -23.15 10.53 0.02
CA TYR A 379 -24.31 10.19 -0.80
C TYR A 379 -24.92 11.43 -1.48
N GLN A 380 -24.91 12.59 -0.84
CA GLN A 380 -25.36 13.83 -1.48
C GLN A 380 -24.51 14.17 -2.70
N LEU A 381 -23.18 13.96 -2.64
CA LEU A 381 -22.30 14.15 -3.79
C LEU A 381 -22.61 13.18 -4.94
N VAL A 382 -23.07 11.97 -4.65
CA VAL A 382 -23.56 11.05 -5.70
C VAL A 382 -24.79 11.67 -6.37
N ILE A 383 -25.77 12.11 -5.58
CA ILE A 383 -27.03 12.71 -6.07
C ILE A 383 -26.74 13.96 -6.92
N ASP A 384 -25.87 14.85 -6.46
CA ASP A 384 -25.50 16.08 -7.15
C ASP A 384 -24.77 15.85 -8.50
N ASN A 385 -24.14 14.70 -8.66
CA ASN A 385 -23.44 14.33 -9.88
C ASN A 385 -24.23 13.38 -10.78
N LEU A 386 -25.42 12.94 -10.38
CA LEU A 386 -26.32 12.15 -11.22
C LEU A 386 -26.85 12.99 -12.38
N LYS A 387 -26.73 12.44 -13.58
CA LYS A 387 -27.26 13.02 -14.83
C LYS A 387 -28.43 12.17 -15.33
N LYS A 388 -29.59 12.78 -15.52
CA LYS A 388 -30.83 12.06 -15.88
C LYS A 388 -30.77 11.27 -17.19
N GLU A 389 -29.94 11.71 -18.14
CA GLU A 389 -29.90 11.16 -19.50
C GLU A 389 -28.57 10.46 -19.83
N GLN A 390 -27.73 10.21 -18.83
CA GLN A 390 -26.43 9.57 -19.04
C GLN A 390 -26.26 8.37 -18.14
N ASN A 391 -25.87 7.25 -18.73
CA ASN A 391 -25.49 6.08 -17.99
C ASN A 391 -24.14 6.32 -17.35
N GLN A 392 -24.05 6.24 -16.03
CA GLN A 392 -22.89 6.60 -15.26
C GLN A 392 -22.42 5.43 -14.38
N PHE A 393 -21.14 5.41 -14.11
CA PHE A 393 -20.54 4.54 -13.12
C PHE A 393 -19.95 5.36 -11.97
N PHE A 394 -20.41 5.07 -10.77
CA PHE A 394 -19.90 5.68 -9.55
C PHE A 394 -19.15 4.63 -8.72
N SER A 395 -17.90 4.93 -8.36
CA SER A 395 -17.14 4.22 -7.34
C SER A 395 -17.08 5.09 -6.09
N VAL A 396 -17.80 4.68 -5.04
CA VAL A 396 -18.00 5.46 -3.84
C VAL A 396 -17.42 4.74 -2.63
N ILE A 397 -16.66 5.47 -1.82
CA ILE A 397 -16.11 4.96 -0.57
C ILE A 397 -16.49 5.94 0.53
N THR A 398 -17.19 5.45 1.55
CA THR A 398 -17.56 6.27 2.69
C THR A 398 -16.43 6.40 3.70
N MET A 399 -16.57 7.29 4.69
CA MET A 399 -15.51 7.51 5.68
C MET A 399 -16.03 7.63 7.12
N GLN A 400 -17.33 7.85 7.33
CA GLN A 400 -17.89 8.18 8.66
C GLN A 400 -17.47 7.18 9.74
N ASN A 401 -17.51 5.90 9.43
CA ASN A 401 -17.24 4.82 10.39
C ASN A 401 -15.77 4.42 10.48
N HIS A 402 -14.87 5.15 9.81
CA HIS A 402 -13.43 4.84 9.87
C HIS A 402 -12.83 5.27 11.22
N ALA A 403 -12.01 4.42 11.83
CA ALA A 403 -11.26 4.77 13.04
C ALA A 403 -10.34 5.99 12.83
N PRO A 404 -9.98 6.76 13.88
CA PRO A 404 -10.40 6.58 15.26
C PRO A 404 -11.85 7.01 15.50
N TRP A 405 -12.53 6.33 16.39
CA TRP A 405 -13.86 6.72 16.82
C TRP A 405 -13.76 7.76 17.93
N SER A 406 -14.55 8.84 17.85
CA SER A 406 -14.52 9.91 18.82
C SER A 406 -15.30 9.51 20.08
N GLU A 407 -14.66 9.71 21.25
CA GLU A 407 -15.31 9.52 22.54
C GLU A 407 -16.35 10.63 22.86
N SER A 408 -16.27 11.75 22.16
CA SER A 408 -17.15 12.91 22.34
C SER A 408 -18.51 12.77 21.65
N GLU A 409 -18.68 11.78 20.78
CA GLU A 409 -19.94 11.56 20.08
C GLU A 409 -20.92 10.77 20.96
N PRO A 410 -22.13 11.30 21.22
CA PRO A 410 -23.11 10.55 21.98
C PRO A 410 -23.54 9.31 21.17
N SER A 411 -23.37 8.14 21.73
CA SER A 411 -24.00 6.94 21.21
C SER A 411 -25.50 7.03 21.42
N ASN A 412 -26.27 6.97 20.35
CA ASN A 412 -27.75 6.85 20.44
C ASN A 412 -28.16 5.39 20.72
N LEU A 413 -27.22 4.49 20.87
CA LEU A 413 -27.44 3.07 21.03
C LEU A 413 -26.89 2.60 22.36
N MET A 414 -27.71 1.89 23.10
CA MET A 414 -27.27 1.17 24.28
C MET A 414 -26.88 -0.25 23.89
N ALA A 415 -25.58 -0.48 23.69
CA ALA A 415 -24.99 -1.80 23.51
C ALA A 415 -24.07 -2.11 24.67
N GLN A 416 -24.10 -3.33 25.17
CA GLN A 416 -23.20 -3.81 26.22
C GLN A 416 -22.60 -5.13 25.81
N GLY A 417 -21.27 -5.23 25.91
CA GLY A 417 -20.52 -6.46 25.71
C GLY A 417 -20.13 -7.08 27.05
N GLU A 418 -20.27 -8.39 27.17
CA GLU A 418 -19.81 -9.13 28.34
C GLU A 418 -18.27 -9.07 28.40
N GLY A 419 -17.74 -8.64 29.53
CA GLY A 419 -16.29 -8.50 29.75
C GLY A 419 -15.67 -7.18 29.33
N PHE A 420 -16.44 -6.24 28.76
CA PHE A 420 -15.97 -4.90 28.45
C PHE A 420 -16.19 -3.92 29.60
N THR A 421 -15.26 -2.99 29.79
CA THR A 421 -15.41 -1.86 30.71
C THR A 421 -16.49 -0.90 30.23
N ALA A 422 -16.91 0.01 31.11
CA ALA A 422 -17.89 1.05 30.73
C ALA A 422 -17.38 1.92 29.57
N ASP A 423 -16.09 2.28 29.57
CA ASP A 423 -15.46 3.07 28.49
C ASP A 423 -15.40 2.29 27.18
N GLU A 424 -15.10 1.00 27.20
CA GLU A 424 -15.09 0.15 26.02
C GLU A 424 -16.49 -0.07 25.44
N ASN A 425 -17.52 -0.14 26.29
CA ASN A 425 -18.91 -0.22 25.85
C ASN A 425 -19.41 1.10 25.25
N ASN A 426 -18.83 2.23 25.64
CA ASN A 426 -19.19 3.55 25.09
C ASN A 426 -18.50 3.86 23.76
N LYS A 427 -17.44 3.15 23.41
CA LYS A 427 -16.74 3.24 22.13
C LYS A 427 -17.34 2.34 21.08
#